data_ee80b8247c386ccc1827eead107c165c
#
_entry.id   ee80b8247c386ccc1827eead107c165c
#
_cell.length_a   1.000
_cell.length_b   1.000
_cell.length_c   1.000
_cell.angle_alpha   90.00
_cell.angle_beta   90.00
_cell.angle_gamma   90.00
#
_symmetry.space_group_name_H-M   'P 1'
#
loop_
_entity.id
_entity.type
_entity.pdbx_description
1 polymer ?
#
loop_
_entity_poly.entity_id
_entity_poly.type
_entity_poly.pdbx_seq_one_letter_code
_entity_poly.pdbx_strand_id
1 'polypeptide(L)'
;NLAAGQYSVTITDFNNCLIYDTLNVGEPFVLSYTYLSDSVSCFGLSDGGIDLTINGGISPYSYLWNTGDTIQDISNYSAGMYVVNILDSNDCLLIASIPINEPDDLFAFFNLNYVSCFGLSDGSIDGTTIGGTAPYSYLWNTGDTTEDLLNISSDMYILSLTDMYNCFFTDTIVVFEPDQLVADLSFSSGTLVSIGSGGTVPYTYEIYGPTGLFANTSNNMGVSFTINPVLTGVYTLVVTDANGCVDSAEVNFLPSSFLNLDFINEINIYPNPSRDIFYLSFNSQIKQDVDLSVYSLLGEKIYHEIITQLNGKFTTSFNLNSFGKSVYI
;
A
#
# COMPACT_ATOMS: atom_id res chain seq x y z
N ASN A 1 -74.53 -10.82 34.11
CA ASN A 1 -73.85 -9.70 33.46
C ASN A 1 -74.66 -9.24 32.26
N LEU A 2 -74.83 -7.90 32.10
CA LEU A 2 -75.46 -7.26 30.95
C LEU A 2 -74.38 -6.93 29.94
N ALA A 3 -74.65 -7.06 28.63
CA ALA A 3 -73.77 -6.57 27.55
C ALA A 3 -73.90 -5.04 27.48
N ALA A 4 -72.96 -4.41 26.75
CA ALA A 4 -73.03 -2.96 26.46
C ALA A 4 -74.31 -2.69 25.64
N GLY A 5 -75.02 -1.66 26.06
CA GLY A 5 -76.32 -1.33 25.45
C GLY A 5 -77.21 -0.49 26.34
N GLN A 6 -78.32 -0.03 25.83
CA GLN A 6 -79.35 0.72 26.58
C GLN A 6 -80.36 -0.25 27.15
N TYR A 7 -80.59 -0.23 28.44
CA TYR A 7 -81.55 -1.02 29.19
C TYR A 7 -82.63 -0.09 29.74
N SER A 8 -83.87 -0.54 29.67
CA SER A 8 -85.01 0.17 30.26
C SER A 8 -85.58 -0.64 31.42
N VAL A 9 -85.84 0.02 32.50
CA VAL A 9 -86.56 -0.58 33.64
C VAL A 9 -87.94 0.13 33.77
N THR A 10 -88.94 -0.68 33.91
CA THR A 10 -90.26 -0.20 34.22
C THR A 10 -90.64 -0.74 35.61
N ILE A 11 -91.01 0.21 36.50
CA ILE A 11 -91.46 -0.15 37.81
C ILE A 11 -92.97 0.16 37.85
N THR A 12 -93.75 -0.81 38.28
CA THR A 12 -95.21 -0.70 38.39
C THR A 12 -95.56 -0.92 39.84
N ASP A 13 -96.37 0.03 40.49
CA ASP A 13 -96.86 -0.13 41.89
C ASP A 13 -98.15 -0.95 41.87
N PHE A 14 -98.68 -1.27 43.03
CA PHE A 14 -99.94 -2.05 43.17
C PHE A 14 -101.17 -1.30 42.65
N ASN A 15 -101.07 0.01 42.42
CA ASN A 15 -102.15 0.82 41.77
C ASN A 15 -101.99 1.01 40.34
N ASN A 16 -101.04 0.24 39.65
CA ASN A 16 -100.68 0.32 38.22
C ASN A 16 -100.03 1.69 37.83
N CYS A 17 -99.51 2.47 38.78
CA CYS A 17 -98.71 3.66 38.44
C CYS A 17 -97.31 3.16 37.90
N LEU A 18 -96.87 3.74 36.77
CA LEU A 18 -95.65 3.35 36.06
C LEU A 18 -94.61 4.43 36.18
N ILE A 19 -93.39 4.02 36.47
CA ILE A 19 -92.20 4.87 36.32
C ILE A 19 -91.26 4.15 35.34
N TYR A 20 -90.68 4.90 34.43
CA TYR A 20 -89.69 4.42 33.47
C TYR A 20 -88.36 5.06 33.72
N ASP A 21 -87.29 4.27 33.68
CA ASP A 21 -85.93 4.78 33.68
C ASP A 21 -85.11 4.02 32.66
N THR A 22 -84.09 4.67 32.10
CA THR A 22 -83.17 4.11 31.12
C THR A 22 -81.73 4.21 31.62
N LEU A 23 -81.07 3.08 31.57
CA LEU A 23 -79.67 2.93 31.97
C LEU A 23 -78.85 2.52 30.75
N ASN A 24 -77.75 3.23 30.49
CA ASN A 24 -76.76 2.82 29.49
C ASN A 24 -75.63 2.06 30.17
N VAL A 25 -75.44 0.83 29.76
CA VAL A 25 -74.27 0.01 30.08
C VAL A 25 -73.21 0.28 28.98
N GLY A 26 -72.15 0.96 29.32
CA GLY A 26 -71.02 1.22 28.41
C GLY A 26 -70.07 0.07 28.39
N GLU A 27 -69.26 0.00 27.35
CA GLU A 27 -68.08 -0.86 27.31
C GLU A 27 -66.79 -0.01 27.29
N PRO A 28 -65.71 -0.50 27.86
CA PRO A 28 -64.42 0.17 27.76
C PRO A 28 -63.97 0.30 26.32
N PHE A 29 -63.15 1.29 26.00
CA PHE A 29 -62.46 1.32 24.71
C PHE A 29 -61.59 0.07 24.57
N VAL A 30 -61.42 -0.40 23.32
CA VAL A 30 -60.63 -1.57 23.00
C VAL A 30 -59.19 -1.34 23.46
N LEU A 31 -58.65 -2.32 24.19
CA LEU A 31 -57.25 -2.32 24.65
C LEU A 31 -56.33 -2.34 23.44
N SER A 32 -55.44 -1.38 23.31
CA SER A 32 -54.50 -1.19 22.22
C SER A 32 -53.18 -0.61 22.74
N TYR A 33 -52.15 -0.62 21.93
CA TYR A 33 -50.81 -0.10 22.29
C TYR A 33 -50.21 0.73 21.16
N THR A 34 -49.30 1.62 21.54
CA THR A 34 -48.30 2.28 20.71
C THR A 34 -46.95 2.12 21.40
N TYR A 35 -45.87 2.21 20.63
CA TYR A 35 -44.51 2.08 21.19
C TYR A 35 -43.51 2.98 20.45
N LEU A 36 -42.44 3.34 21.18
CA LEU A 36 -41.16 3.80 20.60
C LEU A 36 -40.14 2.72 20.93
N SER A 37 -39.32 2.38 19.96
CA SER A 37 -38.23 1.41 20.14
C SER A 37 -36.92 2.13 19.85
N ASP A 38 -36.06 2.21 20.86
CA ASP A 38 -34.69 2.68 20.72
C ASP A 38 -33.82 1.50 20.29
N SER A 39 -33.23 1.60 19.10
CA SER A 39 -32.27 0.63 18.62
C SER A 39 -31.00 0.62 19.52
N VAL A 40 -30.29 -0.49 19.55
CA VAL A 40 -28.95 -0.51 20.18
C VAL A 40 -28.00 0.44 19.45
N SER A 41 -27.10 1.05 20.17
CA SER A 41 -26.18 2.05 19.61
C SER A 41 -25.14 1.44 18.69
N CYS A 42 -24.60 0.27 19.03
CA CYS A 42 -23.62 -0.47 18.24
C CYS A 42 -24.03 -1.92 18.08
N PHE A 43 -23.55 -2.55 17.00
CA PHE A 43 -23.73 -3.97 16.77
C PHE A 43 -23.32 -4.80 18.00
N GLY A 44 -24.22 -5.70 18.42
CA GLY A 44 -23.99 -6.62 19.55
C GLY A 44 -24.07 -5.99 20.95
N LEU A 45 -24.38 -4.71 21.08
CA LEU A 45 -24.61 -4.09 22.39
C LEU A 45 -26.01 -4.44 22.96
N SER A 46 -26.25 -4.04 24.22
CA SER A 46 -27.50 -4.28 24.93
C SER A 46 -27.95 -3.00 25.63
N ASP A 47 -28.03 -1.92 24.89
CA ASP A 47 -28.46 -0.60 25.35
C ASP A 47 -29.76 -0.11 24.70
N GLY A 48 -30.43 -0.98 23.94
CA GLY A 48 -31.73 -0.72 23.33
C GLY A 48 -32.87 -0.74 24.36
N GLY A 49 -34.02 -0.16 23.97
CA GLY A 49 -35.16 -0.05 24.84
C GLY A 49 -36.50 -0.01 24.10
N ILE A 50 -37.58 -0.20 24.87
CA ILE A 50 -38.97 -0.06 24.41
C ILE A 50 -39.72 0.80 25.41
N ASP A 51 -40.28 1.91 24.94
CA ASP A 51 -41.26 2.75 25.65
C ASP A 51 -42.66 2.40 25.14
N LEU A 52 -43.45 1.76 25.99
CA LEU A 52 -44.74 1.19 25.64
C LEU A 52 -45.88 2.06 26.21
N THR A 53 -46.78 2.49 25.38
CA THR A 53 -47.97 3.25 25.79
C THR A 53 -49.23 2.43 25.55
N ILE A 54 -50.05 2.26 26.60
CA ILE A 54 -51.32 1.54 26.54
C ILE A 54 -52.49 2.51 26.40
N ASN A 55 -53.42 2.16 25.53
CA ASN A 55 -54.64 2.90 25.27
C ASN A 55 -55.86 1.98 25.40
N GLY A 56 -56.96 2.51 25.96
CA GLY A 56 -58.16 1.71 26.19
C GLY A 56 -58.07 0.74 27.34
N GLY A 57 -58.97 -0.23 27.44
CA GLY A 57 -59.12 -1.11 28.59
C GLY A 57 -59.42 -0.37 29.88
N ILE A 58 -59.26 -1.03 31.03
CA ILE A 58 -59.48 -0.45 32.37
C ILE A 58 -58.17 -0.62 33.22
N SER A 59 -57.60 0.50 33.63
CA SER A 59 -56.41 0.53 34.51
C SER A 59 -56.78 -0.01 35.90
N PRO A 60 -55.79 -0.57 36.67
CA PRO A 60 -54.37 -0.72 36.32
C PRO A 60 -54.10 -1.87 35.33
N TYR A 61 -52.98 -1.69 34.59
CA TYR A 61 -52.47 -2.73 33.67
C TYR A 61 -51.35 -3.52 34.35
N SER A 62 -51.23 -4.82 33.99
CA SER A 62 -50.13 -5.65 34.38
C SER A 62 -49.41 -6.13 33.12
N TYR A 63 -48.09 -6.32 33.20
CA TYR A 63 -47.20 -6.67 32.10
C TYR A 63 -46.44 -7.93 32.40
N LEU A 64 -46.18 -8.70 31.40
CA LEU A 64 -45.25 -9.84 31.45
C LEU A 64 -44.54 -9.98 30.11
N TRP A 65 -43.30 -9.57 30.09
CA TRP A 65 -42.43 -9.73 28.94
C TRP A 65 -41.88 -11.16 28.86
N ASN A 66 -41.49 -11.56 27.65
CA ASN A 66 -40.79 -12.83 27.41
C ASN A 66 -39.42 -12.90 28.11
N THR A 67 -38.86 -11.80 28.58
CA THR A 67 -37.66 -11.68 29.42
C THR A 67 -37.92 -11.99 30.88
N GLY A 68 -39.20 -11.98 31.32
CA GLY A 68 -39.61 -12.11 32.70
C GLY A 68 -39.89 -10.78 33.40
N ASP A 69 -39.65 -9.67 32.76
CA ASP A 69 -39.96 -8.33 33.31
C ASP A 69 -41.45 -8.14 33.43
N THR A 70 -41.85 -7.34 34.47
CA THR A 70 -43.25 -7.01 34.79
C THR A 70 -43.53 -5.53 34.80
N ILE A 71 -42.62 -4.72 34.29
CA ILE A 71 -42.72 -3.28 34.10
C ILE A 71 -43.22 -2.92 32.72
N GLN A 72 -43.76 -1.74 32.54
CA GLN A 72 -44.31 -1.26 31.26
C GLN A 72 -43.22 -1.14 30.23
N ASP A 73 -42.15 -0.39 30.53
CA ASP A 73 -41.04 -0.05 29.64
C ASP A 73 -39.84 -0.91 29.98
N ILE A 74 -39.10 -1.33 28.98
CA ILE A 74 -37.84 -2.10 29.16
C ILE A 74 -36.66 -1.37 28.50
N SER A 75 -35.49 -1.46 29.14
CA SER A 75 -34.25 -0.84 28.67
C SER A 75 -33.04 -1.69 28.97
N ASN A 76 -31.93 -1.46 28.27
CA ASN A 76 -30.69 -2.21 28.35
C ASN A 76 -30.84 -3.66 27.81
N TYR A 77 -31.52 -3.78 26.69
CA TYR A 77 -31.71 -5.02 25.96
C TYR A 77 -30.95 -5.01 24.63
N SER A 78 -30.53 -6.19 24.21
CA SER A 78 -29.92 -6.40 22.89
C SER A 78 -30.98 -6.34 21.78
N ALA A 79 -30.51 -6.28 20.53
CA ALA A 79 -31.37 -6.43 19.39
C ALA A 79 -32.12 -7.77 19.43
N GLY A 80 -33.40 -7.74 19.04
CA GLY A 80 -34.23 -8.94 19.07
C GLY A 80 -35.72 -8.63 19.06
N MET A 81 -36.53 -9.68 19.16
CA MET A 81 -37.99 -9.58 19.22
C MET A 81 -38.47 -9.75 20.65
N TYR A 82 -39.14 -8.74 21.19
CA TYR A 82 -39.68 -8.70 22.55
C TYR A 82 -41.19 -8.80 22.54
N VAL A 83 -41.70 -9.77 23.30
CA VAL A 83 -43.13 -10.05 23.39
C VAL A 83 -43.61 -9.76 24.79
N VAL A 84 -44.66 -8.95 24.90
CA VAL A 84 -45.31 -8.60 26.17
C VAL A 84 -46.78 -9.02 26.21
N ASN A 85 -47.17 -9.69 27.25
CA ASN A 85 -48.57 -9.93 27.62
C ASN A 85 -49.03 -8.80 28.52
N ILE A 86 -50.10 -8.13 28.14
CA ILE A 86 -50.69 -6.99 28.82
C ILE A 86 -52.10 -7.39 29.26
N LEU A 87 -52.39 -7.31 30.57
CA LEU A 87 -53.70 -7.53 31.10
C LEU A 87 -54.24 -6.25 31.74
N ASP A 88 -55.48 -5.89 31.47
CA ASP A 88 -56.17 -4.82 32.15
C ASP A 88 -56.80 -5.36 33.47
N SER A 89 -57.43 -4.49 34.24
CA SER A 89 -58.06 -4.86 35.54
C SER A 89 -59.29 -5.80 35.39
N ASN A 90 -59.77 -5.99 34.17
CA ASN A 90 -60.82 -6.93 33.84
C ASN A 90 -60.31 -8.25 33.17
N ASP A 91 -58.98 -8.50 33.26
CA ASP A 91 -58.33 -9.66 32.69
C ASP A 91 -58.43 -9.68 31.12
N CYS A 92 -58.63 -8.53 30.46
CA CYS A 92 -58.59 -8.45 29.03
C CYS A 92 -57.11 -8.54 28.59
N LEU A 93 -56.79 -9.57 27.78
CA LEU A 93 -55.40 -9.82 27.29
C LEU A 93 -55.13 -9.11 25.98
N LEU A 94 -54.00 -8.38 25.92
CA LEU A 94 -53.36 -7.86 24.70
C LEU A 94 -51.95 -8.41 24.61
N ILE A 95 -51.54 -8.92 23.44
CA ILE A 95 -50.17 -9.38 23.19
C ILE A 95 -49.54 -8.42 22.17
N ALA A 96 -48.40 -7.87 22.52
CA ALA A 96 -47.57 -7.05 21.61
C ALA A 96 -46.23 -7.72 21.32
N SER A 97 -45.77 -7.59 20.08
CA SER A 97 -44.47 -8.07 19.64
C SER A 97 -43.73 -6.89 19.01
N ILE A 98 -42.60 -6.52 19.60
CA ILE A 98 -41.91 -5.26 19.32
C ILE A 98 -40.43 -5.57 19.07
N PRO A 99 -39.85 -5.13 17.92
CA PRO A 99 -38.43 -5.32 17.64
C PRO A 99 -37.58 -4.22 18.33
N ILE A 100 -36.43 -4.60 18.83
CA ILE A 100 -35.26 -3.73 19.03
C ILE A 100 -34.30 -4.02 17.91
N ASN A 101 -33.94 -3.02 17.12
CA ASN A 101 -33.03 -3.18 15.98
C ASN A 101 -31.58 -2.87 16.39
N GLU A 102 -30.63 -3.30 15.56
CA GLU A 102 -29.21 -2.96 15.66
C GLU A 102 -28.69 -2.46 14.30
N PRO A 103 -27.65 -1.59 14.29
CA PRO A 103 -26.94 -1.26 13.07
C PRO A 103 -26.12 -2.46 12.58
N ASP A 104 -25.71 -2.45 11.32
CA ASP A 104 -24.69 -3.38 10.82
C ASP A 104 -23.35 -3.13 11.54
N ASP A 105 -22.52 -4.18 11.67
CA ASP A 105 -21.20 -4.06 12.29
C ASP A 105 -20.32 -3.05 11.54
N LEU A 106 -19.63 -2.18 12.29
CA LEU A 106 -18.73 -1.18 11.73
C LEU A 106 -17.46 -1.84 11.21
N PHE A 107 -17.16 -1.67 9.93
CA PHE A 107 -16.05 -2.29 9.26
C PHE A 107 -15.48 -1.41 8.15
N ALA A 108 -14.19 -1.58 7.77
CA ALA A 108 -13.59 -0.93 6.62
C ALA A 108 -12.83 -1.92 5.73
N PHE A 109 -12.90 -1.73 4.41
CA PHE A 109 -12.09 -2.41 3.40
C PHE A 109 -11.02 -1.47 2.86
N PHE A 110 -9.90 -2.04 2.38
CA PHE A 110 -8.79 -1.26 1.85
C PHE A 110 -8.32 -1.79 0.51
N ASN A 111 -8.23 -0.89 -0.49
CA ASN A 111 -7.49 -1.12 -1.72
C ASN A 111 -6.13 -0.43 -1.58
N LEU A 112 -5.05 -1.16 -1.89
CA LEU A 112 -3.69 -0.69 -1.66
C LEU A 112 -2.96 -0.50 -2.99
N ASN A 113 -2.31 0.66 -3.13
CA ASN A 113 -1.23 0.83 -4.08
C ASN A 113 0.08 0.88 -3.32
N TYR A 114 0.95 -0.09 -3.59
CA TYR A 114 2.26 -0.15 -2.98
C TYR A 114 3.19 0.91 -3.58
N VAL A 115 4.25 1.24 -2.86
CA VAL A 115 5.26 2.18 -3.32
C VAL A 115 5.96 1.64 -4.56
N SER A 116 6.08 2.47 -5.60
CA SER A 116 6.60 2.04 -6.90
C SER A 116 8.09 1.75 -6.90
N CYS A 117 8.89 2.56 -6.20
CA CYS A 117 10.33 2.43 -6.10
C CYS A 117 10.78 2.56 -4.64
N PHE A 118 11.88 1.89 -4.30
CA PHE A 118 12.51 1.97 -2.99
C PHE A 118 12.71 3.42 -2.54
N GLY A 119 12.24 3.74 -1.34
CA GLY A 119 12.38 5.05 -0.71
C GLY A 119 11.47 6.16 -1.24
N LEU A 120 10.55 5.86 -2.16
CA LEU A 120 9.53 6.82 -2.58
C LEU A 120 8.36 6.89 -1.57
N SER A 121 7.48 7.84 -1.81
CA SER A 121 6.24 8.04 -1.03
C SER A 121 5.09 8.28 -2.00
N ASP A 122 4.85 7.32 -2.89
CA ASP A 122 3.79 7.35 -3.90
C ASP A 122 2.75 6.23 -3.68
N GLY A 123 2.84 5.52 -2.55
CA GLY A 123 1.84 4.57 -2.12
C GLY A 123 0.52 5.22 -1.73
N SER A 124 -0.56 4.44 -1.66
CA SER A 124 -1.87 4.90 -1.19
C SER A 124 -2.69 3.79 -0.54
N ILE A 125 -3.57 4.18 0.36
CA ILE A 125 -4.62 3.37 0.95
C ILE A 125 -5.95 4.02 0.61
N ASP A 126 -6.82 3.33 -0.13
CA ASP A 126 -8.18 3.74 -0.48
C ASP A 126 -9.14 2.93 0.41
N GLY A 127 -9.74 3.60 1.39
CA GLY A 127 -10.63 3.03 2.39
C GLY A 127 -12.09 3.07 1.93
N THR A 128 -12.87 2.09 2.35
CA THR A 128 -14.33 2.10 2.20
C THR A 128 -14.97 1.60 3.47
N THR A 129 -15.70 2.49 4.16
CA THR A 129 -16.40 2.19 5.41
C THR A 129 -17.78 1.62 5.14
N ILE A 130 -18.16 0.58 5.86
CA ILE A 130 -19.49 -0.01 5.85
C ILE A 130 -19.99 -0.25 7.28
N GLY A 131 -21.31 -0.35 7.44
CA GLY A 131 -21.96 -0.55 8.75
C GLY A 131 -21.85 0.66 9.67
N GLY A 132 -22.13 0.46 10.96
CA GLY A 132 -22.22 1.54 11.93
C GLY A 132 -23.26 2.61 11.58
N THR A 133 -23.16 3.77 12.20
CA THR A 133 -24.05 4.92 11.95
C THR A 133 -23.25 6.18 11.64
N ALA A 134 -23.36 6.67 10.40
CA ALA A 134 -22.69 7.92 9.99
C ALA A 134 -23.15 9.14 10.83
N PRO A 135 -22.29 10.17 11.01
CA PRO A 135 -20.98 10.36 10.40
C PRO A 135 -19.88 9.52 11.04
N TYR A 136 -18.83 9.22 10.22
CA TYR A 136 -17.65 8.50 10.66
C TYR A 136 -16.49 9.46 10.99
N SER A 137 -15.62 9.03 11.88
CA SER A 137 -14.38 9.72 12.24
C SER A 137 -13.21 8.76 12.08
N TYR A 138 -12.19 9.20 11.37
CA TYR A 138 -10.97 8.45 11.08
C TYR A 138 -9.81 9.05 11.85
N LEU A 139 -8.94 8.22 12.34
CA LEU A 139 -7.67 8.61 12.94
C LEU A 139 -6.61 7.57 12.63
N TRP A 140 -5.64 7.96 11.82
CA TRP A 140 -4.47 7.14 11.52
C TRP A 140 -3.35 7.37 12.53
N ASN A 141 -2.46 6.39 12.68
CA ASN A 141 -1.26 6.55 13.52
C ASN A 141 -0.32 7.67 13.04
N THR A 142 -0.46 8.13 11.81
CA THR A 142 0.23 9.30 11.25
C THR A 142 -0.33 10.63 11.74
N GLY A 143 -1.54 10.63 12.31
CA GLY A 143 -2.30 11.81 12.69
C GLY A 143 -3.28 12.30 11.62
N ASP A 144 -3.34 11.66 10.47
CA ASP A 144 -4.32 11.96 9.42
C ASP A 144 -5.73 11.56 9.88
N THR A 145 -6.73 12.31 9.40
CA THR A 145 -8.14 12.13 9.73
C THR A 145 -9.05 11.94 8.53
N THR A 146 -8.45 11.64 7.38
CA THR A 146 -9.16 11.30 6.14
C THR A 146 -9.45 9.81 6.06
N GLU A 147 -10.47 9.41 5.29
CA GLU A 147 -10.74 7.99 5.02
C GLU A 147 -9.59 7.34 4.27
N ASP A 148 -9.06 8.05 3.26
CA ASP A 148 -7.97 7.62 2.39
C ASP A 148 -6.65 8.25 2.80
N LEU A 149 -5.55 7.52 2.54
CA LEU A 149 -4.19 8.06 2.61
C LEU A 149 -3.55 8.04 1.22
N LEU A 150 -2.93 9.17 0.85
CA LEU A 150 -2.26 9.34 -0.44
C LEU A 150 -0.81 9.80 -0.22
N ASN A 151 0.05 9.45 -1.18
CA ASN A 151 1.48 9.83 -1.17
C ASN A 151 2.20 9.38 0.11
N ILE A 152 1.99 8.12 0.47
CA ILE A 152 2.56 7.50 1.66
C ILE A 152 3.77 6.62 1.31
N SER A 153 4.71 6.52 2.25
CA SER A 153 5.86 5.62 2.17
C SER A 153 5.50 4.18 2.55
N SER A 154 6.44 3.28 2.38
CA SER A 154 6.31 1.92 2.94
C SER A 154 6.38 1.99 4.46
N ASP A 155 5.32 1.57 5.13
CA ASP A 155 5.23 1.50 6.59
C ASP A 155 3.98 0.70 7.00
N MET A 156 3.79 0.61 8.32
CA MET A 156 2.60 0.07 8.96
C MET A 156 1.66 1.22 9.36
N TYR A 157 0.46 1.19 8.80
CA TYR A 157 -0.60 2.17 9.03
C TYR A 157 -1.69 1.56 9.89
N ILE A 158 -2.05 2.23 10.98
CA ILE A 158 -3.08 1.78 11.91
C ILE A 158 -4.22 2.78 11.84
N LEU A 159 -5.40 2.27 11.45
CA LEU A 159 -6.65 3.04 11.46
C LEU A 159 -7.39 2.81 12.77
N SER A 160 -7.87 3.89 13.36
CA SER A 160 -8.93 3.91 14.37
C SER A 160 -10.15 4.60 13.75
N LEU A 161 -11.22 3.85 13.56
CA LEU A 161 -12.48 4.32 12.97
C LEU A 161 -13.55 4.32 14.05
N THR A 162 -14.29 5.41 14.14
CA THR A 162 -15.46 5.53 15.02
C THR A 162 -16.65 6.10 14.27
N ASP A 163 -17.84 5.65 14.64
CA ASP A 163 -19.09 6.17 14.11
C ASP A 163 -19.73 7.23 15.04
N MET A 164 -20.94 7.69 14.71
CA MET A 164 -21.70 8.69 15.47
C MET A 164 -21.94 8.29 16.95
N TYR A 165 -22.09 6.99 17.22
CA TYR A 165 -22.36 6.47 18.58
C TYR A 165 -21.10 5.99 19.29
N ASN A 166 -19.91 6.28 18.73
CA ASN A 166 -18.60 5.82 19.19
C ASN A 166 -18.42 4.29 19.10
N CYS A 167 -19.15 3.62 18.22
CA CYS A 167 -18.81 2.26 17.83
C CYS A 167 -17.44 2.28 17.18
N PHE A 168 -16.61 1.32 17.51
CA PHE A 168 -15.18 1.37 17.26
C PHE A 168 -14.72 0.20 16.41
N PHE A 169 -13.91 0.49 15.39
CA PHE A 169 -13.19 -0.48 14.57
C PHE A 169 -11.72 -0.07 14.45
N THR A 170 -10.81 -1.02 14.46
CA THR A 170 -9.39 -0.77 14.21
C THR A 170 -8.82 -1.83 13.32
N ASP A 171 -7.90 -1.43 12.44
CA ASP A 171 -7.16 -2.36 11.59
C ASP A 171 -5.73 -1.86 11.34
N THR A 172 -4.87 -2.78 10.91
CA THR A 172 -3.45 -2.54 10.64
C THR A 172 -3.12 -2.94 9.23
N ILE A 173 -2.71 -1.97 8.43
CA ILE A 173 -2.43 -2.10 7.01
C ILE A 173 -0.92 -1.92 6.80
N VAL A 174 -0.29 -2.80 6.02
CA VAL A 174 1.12 -2.70 5.66
C VAL A 174 1.24 -2.33 4.19
N VAL A 175 1.88 -1.19 3.93
CA VAL A 175 2.24 -0.74 2.60
C VAL A 175 3.70 -1.12 2.35
N PHE A 176 3.94 -1.90 1.31
CA PHE A 176 5.28 -2.39 0.95
C PHE A 176 5.93 -1.51 -0.11
N GLU A 177 7.25 -1.61 -0.21
CA GLU A 177 8.06 -1.10 -1.30
C GLU A 177 8.93 -2.24 -1.88
N PRO A 178 9.39 -2.16 -3.15
CA PRO A 178 10.34 -3.11 -3.69
C PRO A 178 11.72 -2.94 -3.04
N ASP A 179 12.56 -3.97 -3.15
CA ASP A 179 13.97 -3.84 -2.81
C ASP A 179 14.63 -2.75 -3.65
N GLN A 180 15.67 -2.11 -3.12
CA GLN A 180 16.41 -1.08 -3.86
C GLN A 180 16.95 -1.65 -5.16
N LEU A 181 16.66 -0.98 -6.29
CA LEU A 181 17.28 -1.30 -7.57
C LEU A 181 18.76 -0.99 -7.50
N VAL A 182 19.59 -1.95 -7.88
CA VAL A 182 21.06 -1.82 -7.91
C VAL A 182 21.56 -2.27 -9.28
N ALA A 183 22.28 -1.36 -9.95
CA ALA A 183 23.02 -1.64 -11.15
C ALA A 183 24.47 -2.03 -10.81
N ASP A 184 24.97 -3.09 -11.38
CA ASP A 184 26.39 -3.47 -11.30
C ASP A 184 26.96 -3.64 -12.71
N LEU A 185 28.09 -3.00 -12.96
CA LEU A 185 28.82 -3.07 -14.21
C LEU A 185 30.27 -3.43 -13.96
N SER A 186 30.66 -4.60 -14.40
CA SER A 186 32.02 -5.09 -14.22
C SER A 186 32.63 -5.53 -15.55
N PHE A 187 33.96 -5.60 -15.57
CA PHE A 187 34.71 -6.07 -16.71
C PHE A 187 35.44 -7.37 -16.33
N SER A 188 35.12 -8.46 -17.05
CA SER A 188 35.72 -9.75 -16.78
C SER A 188 36.08 -10.46 -18.09
N SER A 189 37.33 -10.89 -18.22
CA SER A 189 37.82 -11.70 -19.35
C SER A 189 37.48 -11.14 -20.74
N GLY A 190 37.54 -9.83 -20.92
CA GLY A 190 37.21 -9.18 -22.19
C GLY A 190 35.71 -8.95 -22.44
N THR A 191 34.88 -9.13 -21.41
CA THR A 191 33.42 -9.01 -21.48
C THR A 191 32.95 -8.02 -20.46
N LEU A 192 32.04 -7.09 -20.84
CA LEU A 192 31.26 -6.30 -19.89
C LEU A 192 30.14 -7.19 -19.35
N VAL A 193 30.06 -7.27 -18.05
CA VAL A 193 29.00 -7.96 -17.31
C VAL A 193 28.13 -6.93 -16.66
N SER A 194 26.85 -6.90 -17.02
CA SER A 194 25.85 -5.98 -16.51
C SER A 194 24.83 -6.74 -15.70
N ILE A 195 24.62 -6.37 -14.44
CA ILE A 195 23.67 -7.02 -13.55
C ILE A 195 22.77 -5.95 -12.97
N GLY A 196 21.44 -6.20 -13.00
CA GLY A 196 20.45 -5.49 -12.24
C GLY A 196 19.90 -6.40 -11.15
N SER A 197 19.70 -5.89 -9.95
CA SER A 197 19.12 -6.61 -8.84
C SER A 197 18.21 -5.69 -8.01
N GLY A 198 17.27 -6.24 -7.25
CA GLY A 198 16.24 -5.44 -6.57
C GLY A 198 15.21 -4.88 -7.55
N GLY A 199 14.45 -3.85 -7.13
CA GLY A 199 13.39 -3.28 -7.97
C GLY A 199 12.34 -4.29 -8.40
N THR A 200 11.68 -4.00 -9.52
CA THR A 200 10.60 -4.82 -10.08
C THR A 200 10.95 -5.29 -11.49
N VAL A 201 11.00 -6.61 -11.70
CA VAL A 201 11.28 -7.18 -13.04
C VAL A 201 10.10 -6.97 -14.01
N PRO A 202 10.34 -6.87 -15.34
CA PRO A 202 11.63 -6.98 -16.05
C PRO A 202 12.46 -5.70 -16.00
N TYR A 203 13.79 -5.85 -16.26
CA TYR A 203 14.70 -4.73 -16.37
C TYR A 203 14.98 -4.36 -17.83
N THR A 204 15.21 -3.08 -18.08
CA THR A 204 15.81 -2.56 -19.30
C THR A 204 17.24 -2.10 -19.00
N TYR A 205 18.18 -2.51 -19.83
CA TYR A 205 19.59 -2.20 -19.71
C TYR A 205 20.01 -1.32 -20.87
N GLU A 206 20.56 -0.14 -20.57
CA GLU A 206 21.20 0.72 -21.58
C GLU A 206 22.67 0.90 -21.22
N ILE A 207 23.57 0.58 -22.14
CA ILE A 207 25.00 0.75 -21.95
C ILE A 207 25.50 1.84 -22.89
N TYR A 208 26.12 2.84 -22.31
CA TYR A 208 26.76 3.93 -23.01
C TYR A 208 28.26 3.75 -22.95
N GLY A 209 28.93 3.88 -24.09
CA GLY A 209 30.38 3.88 -24.21
C GLY A 209 30.90 5.25 -24.67
N PRO A 210 32.21 5.37 -24.93
CA PRO A 210 32.84 6.65 -25.32
C PRO A 210 32.24 7.33 -26.58
N THR A 211 31.51 6.61 -27.41
CA THR A 211 30.87 7.12 -28.63
C THR A 211 29.36 7.24 -28.56
N GLY A 212 28.76 7.03 -27.40
CA GLY A 212 27.30 7.09 -27.18
C GLY A 212 26.67 5.75 -26.85
N LEU A 213 25.36 5.60 -27.11
CA LEU A 213 24.62 4.36 -26.81
C LEU A 213 25.26 3.16 -27.53
N PHE A 214 25.71 2.19 -26.76
CA PHE A 214 26.43 1.02 -27.22
C PHE A 214 25.54 -0.21 -27.33
N ALA A 215 24.64 -0.44 -26.36
CA ALA A 215 23.70 -1.55 -26.33
C ALA A 215 22.43 -1.17 -25.57
N ASN A 216 21.32 -1.75 -26.02
CA ASN A 216 20.03 -1.67 -25.32
C ASN A 216 19.36 -3.06 -25.40
N THR A 217 18.87 -3.55 -24.27
CA THR A 217 18.13 -4.82 -24.20
C THR A 217 17.22 -4.86 -22.99
N SER A 218 16.16 -5.67 -23.05
CA SER A 218 15.29 -5.94 -21.90
C SER A 218 15.35 -7.43 -21.55
N ASN A 219 15.47 -7.72 -20.25
CA ASN A 219 15.52 -9.08 -19.73
C ASN A 219 15.08 -9.14 -18.27
N ASN A 220 14.57 -10.29 -17.83
CA ASN A 220 14.12 -10.54 -16.46
C ASN A 220 15.25 -10.91 -15.49
N MET A 221 16.46 -11.13 -15.97
CA MET A 221 17.64 -11.46 -15.16
C MET A 221 18.86 -10.78 -15.74
N GLY A 222 19.85 -10.49 -14.91
CA GLY A 222 21.10 -9.86 -15.32
C GLY A 222 21.65 -10.39 -16.64
N VAL A 223 22.09 -9.51 -17.49
CA VAL A 223 22.56 -9.85 -18.84
C VAL A 223 24.05 -9.69 -18.90
N SER A 224 24.73 -10.73 -19.33
CA SER A 224 26.14 -10.66 -19.73
C SER A 224 26.20 -10.29 -21.22
N PHE A 225 26.61 -9.06 -21.50
CA PHE A 225 26.94 -8.66 -22.85
C PHE A 225 28.41 -8.99 -23.14
N THR A 226 28.64 -9.90 -24.07
CA THR A 226 29.97 -10.07 -24.62
C THR A 226 30.22 -8.91 -25.57
N ILE A 227 30.77 -7.84 -25.06
CA ILE A 227 31.17 -6.70 -25.84
C ILE A 227 32.69 -6.79 -25.96
N ASN A 228 33.20 -6.84 -27.16
CA ASN A 228 34.62 -6.53 -27.41
C ASN A 228 34.70 -4.99 -27.42
N PRO A 229 35.06 -4.34 -26.33
CA PRO A 229 35.23 -2.91 -26.36
C PRO A 229 36.48 -2.63 -27.17
N VAL A 230 36.25 -2.08 -28.32
CA VAL A 230 37.34 -1.65 -29.23
C VAL A 230 37.93 -0.32 -28.74
N LEU A 231 37.21 0.39 -27.84
CA LEU A 231 37.57 1.74 -27.42
C LEU A 231 37.83 1.78 -25.89
N THR A 232 38.97 2.40 -25.54
CA THR A 232 39.25 2.79 -24.15
C THR A 232 38.31 3.89 -23.70
N GLY A 233 37.88 3.87 -22.46
CA GLY A 233 37.06 4.92 -21.88
C GLY A 233 36.09 4.43 -20.84
N VAL A 234 35.23 5.33 -20.39
CA VAL A 234 34.19 5.05 -19.42
C VAL A 234 32.98 4.42 -20.12
N TYR A 235 32.51 3.31 -19.57
CA TYR A 235 31.25 2.70 -19.92
C TYR A 235 30.28 2.89 -18.75
N THR A 236 29.08 3.37 -19.05
CA THR A 236 28.01 3.62 -18.08
C THR A 236 26.86 2.69 -18.37
N LEU A 237 26.45 1.92 -17.39
CA LEU A 237 25.23 1.13 -17.39
C LEU A 237 24.11 1.96 -16.78
N VAL A 238 22.95 1.98 -17.40
CA VAL A 238 21.68 2.44 -16.83
C VAL A 238 20.73 1.26 -16.81
N VAL A 239 20.23 0.92 -15.65
CA VAL A 239 19.20 -0.10 -15.44
C VAL A 239 17.89 0.60 -15.08
N THR A 240 16.84 0.26 -15.80
CA THR A 240 15.47 0.73 -15.50
C THR A 240 14.61 -0.49 -15.25
N ASP A 241 13.87 -0.49 -14.15
CA ASP A 241 12.95 -1.58 -13.80
C ASP A 241 11.55 -1.39 -14.43
N ALA A 242 10.63 -2.33 -14.17
CA ALA A 242 9.28 -2.30 -14.72
C ALA A 242 8.43 -1.12 -14.20
N ASN A 243 8.74 -0.57 -13.04
CA ASN A 243 8.07 0.58 -12.44
C ASN A 243 8.71 1.92 -12.86
N GLY A 244 9.81 1.88 -13.62
CA GLY A 244 10.54 3.07 -14.07
C GLY A 244 11.58 3.56 -13.05
N CYS A 245 11.91 2.77 -12.02
CA CYS A 245 13.01 3.07 -11.12
C CYS A 245 14.33 2.91 -11.87
N VAL A 246 15.28 3.81 -11.64
CA VAL A 246 16.55 3.85 -12.38
C VAL A 246 17.72 3.81 -11.42
N ASP A 247 18.72 3.01 -11.78
CA ASP A 247 20.05 3.05 -11.16
C ASP A 247 21.14 2.93 -12.22
N SER A 248 22.36 3.37 -11.92
CA SER A 248 23.47 3.38 -12.85
C SER A 248 24.79 2.99 -12.22
N ALA A 249 25.64 2.34 -13.01
CA ALA A 249 26.99 1.98 -12.64
C ALA A 249 27.98 2.34 -13.75
N GLU A 250 29.22 2.61 -13.36
CA GLU A 250 30.28 2.97 -14.31
C GLU A 250 31.49 2.07 -14.15
N VAL A 251 32.11 1.75 -15.27
CA VAL A 251 33.41 1.08 -15.30
C VAL A 251 34.33 1.76 -16.33
N ASN A 252 35.57 2.02 -15.93
CA ASN A 252 36.57 2.54 -16.85
C ASN A 252 37.33 1.35 -17.51
N PHE A 253 37.16 1.23 -18.81
CA PHE A 253 37.86 0.22 -19.58
C PHE A 253 39.23 0.74 -20.07
N LEU A 254 40.25 0.12 -19.54
CA LEU A 254 41.61 0.26 -20.05
C LEU A 254 42.05 -1.10 -20.60
N PRO A 255 42.27 -1.24 -21.92
CA PRO A 255 42.69 -2.51 -22.46
C PRO A 255 44.02 -2.93 -21.85
N SER A 256 43.98 -3.98 -21.04
CA SER A 256 45.19 -4.58 -20.47
C SER A 256 46.02 -5.37 -21.47
N SER A 257 45.58 -5.38 -22.74
CA SER A 257 46.17 -6.25 -23.78
C SER A 257 47.27 -5.57 -24.57
N PHE A 258 48.28 -5.01 -23.87
CA PHE A 258 49.51 -4.65 -24.55
C PHE A 258 50.56 -5.79 -24.57
N LEU A 259 50.17 -7.01 -24.18
CA LEU A 259 51.15 -8.09 -24.01
C LEU A 259 50.97 -9.34 -24.84
N ASN A 260 50.10 -9.34 -25.87
CA ASN A 260 50.10 -10.38 -26.87
C ASN A 260 50.57 -9.86 -28.24
N LEU A 261 51.73 -9.31 -28.24
CA LEU A 261 52.52 -9.15 -29.48
C LEU A 261 53.27 -10.46 -29.68
N ASP A 262 52.66 -11.42 -30.37
CA ASP A 262 53.20 -12.79 -30.53
C ASP A 262 54.67 -12.86 -30.99
N PHE A 263 55.21 -11.73 -31.43
CA PHE A 263 56.59 -11.64 -31.96
C PHE A 263 57.41 -10.49 -31.35
N ILE A 264 56.87 -9.74 -30.38
CA ILE A 264 57.61 -8.69 -29.62
C ILE A 264 57.75 -9.17 -28.19
N ASN A 265 58.98 -9.19 -27.73
CA ASN A 265 59.34 -9.57 -26.38
C ASN A 265 60.32 -8.57 -25.75
N GLU A 266 60.65 -8.81 -24.46
CA GLU A 266 61.62 -7.98 -23.71
C GLU A 266 61.23 -6.51 -23.67
N ILE A 267 59.94 -6.21 -23.51
CA ILE A 267 59.47 -4.83 -23.41
C ILE A 267 59.92 -4.27 -22.03
N ASN A 268 60.73 -3.23 -22.06
CA ASN A 268 61.22 -2.56 -20.86
C ASN A 268 60.94 -1.07 -20.98
N ILE A 269 60.35 -0.52 -19.89
CA ILE A 269 60.19 0.90 -19.72
C ILE A 269 60.93 1.35 -18.48
N TYR A 270 61.91 2.24 -18.65
CA TYR A 270 62.76 2.66 -17.54
C TYR A 270 63.23 4.13 -17.68
N PRO A 271 63.43 4.86 -16.59
CA PRO A 271 62.94 4.53 -15.24
C PRO A 271 61.43 4.62 -15.16
N ASN A 272 60.83 3.77 -14.35
CA ASN A 272 59.39 3.81 -14.07
C ASN A 272 59.17 3.75 -12.54
N PRO A 273 58.68 4.83 -11.88
CA PRO A 273 58.25 6.11 -12.46
C PRO A 273 59.41 6.96 -12.99
N SER A 274 59.13 7.72 -14.05
CA SER A 274 60.04 8.70 -14.62
C SER A 274 59.69 10.12 -14.16
N ARG A 275 60.67 11.03 -14.09
CA ARG A 275 60.43 12.45 -13.80
C ARG A 275 60.28 13.26 -15.06
N ASP A 276 61.00 12.96 -16.10
CA ASP A 276 61.08 13.79 -17.32
C ASP A 276 61.23 12.97 -18.58
N ILE A 277 62.16 12.01 -18.60
CA ILE A 277 62.51 11.17 -19.75
C ILE A 277 62.34 9.70 -19.32
N PHE A 278 61.65 8.92 -20.15
CA PHE A 278 61.68 7.48 -20.04
C PHE A 278 62.14 6.85 -21.35
N TYR A 279 62.69 5.67 -21.21
CA TYR A 279 63.13 4.85 -22.33
C TYR A 279 62.21 3.69 -22.49
N LEU A 280 61.85 3.40 -23.74
CA LEU A 280 61.16 2.18 -24.16
C LEU A 280 62.13 1.34 -24.95
N SER A 281 62.31 0.09 -24.57
CA SER A 281 63.00 -0.89 -25.40
C SER A 281 62.17 -2.17 -25.54
N PHE A 282 62.19 -2.75 -26.72
CA PHE A 282 61.59 -4.05 -26.98
C PHE A 282 62.36 -4.75 -28.11
N ASN A 283 62.10 -6.05 -28.27
CA ASN A 283 62.76 -6.86 -29.28
C ASN A 283 61.72 -7.53 -30.19
N SER A 284 61.82 -7.32 -31.52
CA SER A 284 60.97 -8.00 -32.50
C SER A 284 61.66 -9.26 -33.01
N GLN A 285 61.01 -10.39 -32.88
CA GLN A 285 61.54 -11.69 -33.34
C GLN A 285 61.42 -11.95 -34.85
N ILE A 286 60.57 -11.15 -35.52
CA ILE A 286 60.36 -11.21 -36.96
C ILE A 286 60.46 -9.82 -37.57
N LYS A 287 60.68 -9.76 -38.89
CA LYS A 287 60.67 -8.50 -39.61
C LYS A 287 59.22 -8.04 -39.85
N GLN A 288 58.82 -6.96 -39.21
CA GLN A 288 57.46 -6.40 -39.26
C GLN A 288 57.44 -4.90 -39.08
N ASP A 289 56.33 -4.29 -39.44
CA ASP A 289 56.05 -2.89 -39.10
C ASP A 289 55.39 -2.81 -37.71
N VAL A 290 55.82 -1.86 -36.90
CA VAL A 290 55.30 -1.65 -35.52
C VAL A 290 54.76 -0.27 -35.41
N ASP A 291 53.51 -0.13 -35.00
CA ASP A 291 52.87 1.13 -34.65
C ASP A 291 53.05 1.41 -33.14
N LEU A 292 53.81 2.43 -32.84
CA LEU A 292 54.09 2.85 -31.48
C LEU A 292 53.33 4.14 -31.14
N SER A 293 52.42 4.05 -30.18
CA SER A 293 51.64 5.19 -29.71
C SER A 293 51.73 5.31 -28.19
N VAL A 294 51.80 6.53 -27.67
CA VAL A 294 51.75 6.84 -26.25
C VAL A 294 50.55 7.75 -25.99
N TYR A 295 49.78 7.41 -25.00
CA TYR A 295 48.53 8.14 -24.61
C TYR A 295 48.63 8.66 -23.20
N SER A 296 47.91 9.80 -22.90
CA SER A 296 47.60 10.20 -21.54
C SER A 296 46.54 9.33 -20.94
N LEU A 297 46.34 9.37 -19.63
CA LEU A 297 45.21 8.71 -18.96
C LEU A 297 43.85 9.19 -19.43
N LEU A 298 43.77 10.37 -20.05
CA LEU A 298 42.56 10.93 -20.63
C LEU A 298 42.33 10.44 -22.07
N GLY A 299 43.20 9.54 -22.60
CA GLY A 299 43.08 9.02 -23.95
C GLY A 299 43.64 9.93 -25.04
N GLU A 300 44.27 11.05 -24.69
CA GLU A 300 44.92 11.92 -25.68
C GLU A 300 46.22 11.29 -26.19
N LYS A 301 46.34 11.14 -27.52
CA LYS A 301 47.54 10.61 -28.15
C LYS A 301 48.67 11.63 -28.11
N ILE A 302 49.71 11.35 -27.34
CA ILE A 302 50.84 12.25 -27.09
C ILE A 302 51.99 11.98 -28.04
N TYR A 303 52.17 10.75 -28.46
CA TYR A 303 53.20 10.34 -29.40
C TYR A 303 52.67 9.24 -30.33
N HIS A 304 53.18 9.26 -31.54
CA HIS A 304 52.90 8.24 -32.56
C HIS A 304 54.06 8.11 -33.51
N GLU A 305 54.55 6.89 -33.76
CA GLU A 305 55.57 6.54 -34.72
C GLU A 305 55.29 5.16 -35.35
N ILE A 306 55.44 5.06 -36.64
CA ILE A 306 55.39 3.80 -37.37
C ILE A 306 56.81 3.37 -37.65
N ILE A 307 57.27 2.29 -37.05
CA ILE A 307 58.60 1.73 -37.22
C ILE A 307 58.50 0.66 -38.31
N THR A 308 59.01 0.92 -39.47
CA THR A 308 58.89 0.01 -40.59
C THR A 308 60.02 -1.02 -40.61
N GLN A 309 59.66 -2.27 -41.02
CA GLN A 309 60.62 -3.35 -41.21
C GLN A 309 61.48 -3.68 -39.98
N LEU A 310 60.99 -3.44 -38.76
CA LEU A 310 61.75 -3.71 -37.53
C LEU A 310 62.05 -5.19 -37.42
N ASN A 311 63.33 -5.51 -37.11
CA ASN A 311 63.81 -6.86 -36.83
C ASN A 311 64.93 -6.72 -35.76
N GLY A 312 64.69 -7.34 -34.60
CA GLY A 312 65.62 -7.22 -33.46
C GLY A 312 65.23 -6.14 -32.45
N LYS A 313 66.25 -5.64 -31.76
CA LYS A 313 66.01 -4.70 -30.65
C LYS A 313 65.75 -3.27 -31.12
N PHE A 314 64.69 -2.67 -30.63
CA PHE A 314 64.42 -1.25 -30.76
C PHE A 314 64.54 -0.56 -29.42
N THR A 315 65.02 0.68 -29.39
CA THR A 315 65.08 1.49 -28.20
C THR A 315 64.85 2.96 -28.59
N THR A 316 63.93 3.61 -27.89
CA THR A 316 63.62 5.04 -28.09
C THR A 316 63.47 5.73 -26.73
N SER A 317 63.47 7.04 -26.68
CA SER A 317 63.25 7.85 -25.49
C SER A 317 62.18 8.89 -25.70
N PHE A 318 61.36 9.12 -24.70
CA PHE A 318 60.29 10.09 -24.69
C PHE A 318 60.54 11.13 -23.63
N ASN A 319 60.48 12.38 -24.03
CA ASN A 319 60.56 13.52 -23.12
C ASN A 319 59.14 14.07 -22.88
N LEU A 320 58.57 13.85 -21.69
CA LEU A 320 57.22 14.25 -21.34
C LEU A 320 57.15 15.61 -20.62
N ASN A 321 58.24 16.37 -20.55
CA ASN A 321 58.23 17.69 -19.89
C ASN A 321 57.19 18.68 -20.46
N SER A 322 56.81 18.52 -21.73
CA SER A 322 55.81 19.37 -22.38
C SER A 322 54.34 18.99 -22.10
N PHE A 323 54.09 17.82 -21.53
CA PHE A 323 52.75 17.27 -21.34
C PHE A 323 52.24 17.27 -19.86
N GLY A 324 53.01 17.90 -18.96
CA GLY A 324 52.66 17.99 -17.53
C GLY A 324 52.95 16.70 -16.74
N LYS A 325 52.79 16.80 -15.39
CA LYS A 325 52.98 15.64 -14.53
C LYS A 325 51.71 14.78 -14.55
N SER A 326 51.74 13.68 -15.27
CA SER A 326 50.68 12.74 -15.40
C SER A 326 51.17 11.30 -15.50
N VAL A 327 50.28 10.34 -15.39
CA VAL A 327 50.57 8.94 -15.73
C VAL A 327 50.27 8.76 -17.23
N TYR A 328 51.14 8.05 -17.92
CA TYR A 328 51.04 7.77 -19.37
C TYR A 328 50.99 6.26 -19.60
N ILE A 329 50.26 5.85 -20.59
CA ILE A 329 50.07 4.44 -21.02
C ILE A 329 50.56 4.23 -22.42
#